data_04370cfee64d2c8d04789220346d2029
#
_entry.id   04370cfee64d2c8d04789220346d2029
#
_cell.length_a   1.000
_cell.length_b   1.000
_cell.length_c   1.000
_cell.angle_alpha   90.00
_cell.angle_beta   90.00
_cell.angle_gamma   90.00
#
_symmetry.space_group_name_H-M   'P 1'
#
loop_
_entity.id
_entity.type
_entity.pdbx_description
1 polymer ?
#
loop_
_entity_poly.entity_id
_entity_poly.type
_entity_poly.pdbx_seq_one_letter_code
_entity_poly.pdbx_strand_id
1 'polypeptide(L)'
;MLVEQESRQLISQAPDSMLAQCESRLKGQVSPEFLQCQIEVGTRVCKTLGEARGELAYLRKTVAQVAHDHGLAIVAASTHPFSKPSQLEHTPKERYDQLANDLQEVVRQLVISGMHIHVGIEDDDLRTDLMGQVSYILPHILAFSTSSPFWRGRNTGLKSYRISVWDGMPRTGLPEYFDSFGEYQRHVDVLVKAGVIEDATKIWWDIRPSDRYPTLE
;
A
#
# COMPACT_ATOMS: atom_id res chain seq x y z
N MET A 1 -0.07 -4.07 9.95
CA MET A 1 -1.15 -3.69 10.91
C MET A 1 -0.72 -4.06 12.30
N LEU A 2 -1.04 -3.24 13.28
CA LEU A 2 -0.74 -3.46 14.71
C LEU A 2 -1.99 -3.96 15.45
N VAL A 3 -1.83 -5.00 16.24
CA VAL A 3 -2.90 -5.62 17.02
C VAL A 3 -2.49 -5.80 18.47
N GLU A 4 -3.44 -5.78 19.37
CA GLU A 4 -3.25 -6.21 20.75
C GLU A 4 -2.96 -7.72 20.80
N GLN A 5 -2.02 -8.13 21.67
CA GLN A 5 -1.57 -9.52 21.72
C GLN A 5 -2.66 -10.50 22.18
N GLU A 6 -3.54 -10.10 23.09
CA GLU A 6 -4.59 -10.97 23.64
C GLU A 6 -5.83 -10.97 22.76
N SER A 7 -6.42 -9.81 22.52
CA SER A 7 -7.69 -9.68 21.82
C SER A 7 -7.59 -9.89 20.31
N ARG A 8 -6.39 -9.71 19.75
CA ARG A 8 -6.12 -9.66 18.30
C ARG A 8 -6.84 -8.52 17.57
N GLN A 9 -7.45 -7.58 18.29
CA GLN A 9 -8.07 -6.39 17.71
C GLN A 9 -7.01 -5.43 17.17
N LEU A 10 -7.35 -4.71 16.10
CA LEU A 10 -6.53 -3.57 15.69
C LEU A 10 -6.55 -2.51 16.80
N ILE A 11 -5.40 -1.94 17.08
CA ILE A 11 -5.32 -0.74 17.91
C ILE A 11 -5.88 0.45 17.13
N SER A 12 -6.35 1.48 17.82
CA SER A 12 -6.77 2.73 17.17
C SER A 12 -5.58 3.53 16.64
N GLN A 13 -4.51 3.59 17.45
CA GLN A 13 -3.32 4.40 17.18
C GLN A 13 -2.05 3.70 17.66
N ALA A 14 -1.00 3.71 16.81
CA ALA A 14 0.34 3.29 17.22
C ALA A 14 0.90 4.25 18.28
N PRO A 15 1.51 3.75 19.37
CA PRO A 15 2.18 4.62 20.34
C PRO A 15 3.31 5.43 19.70
N ASP A 16 3.39 6.73 19.96
CA ASP A 16 4.45 7.60 19.42
C ASP A 16 5.85 7.11 19.84
N SER A 17 6.00 6.59 21.06
CA SER A 17 7.23 5.99 21.52
C SER A 17 7.65 4.77 20.71
N MET A 18 6.70 3.97 20.24
CA MET A 18 6.95 2.82 19.37
C MET A 18 7.44 3.28 17.99
N LEU A 19 6.75 4.27 17.39
CA LEU A 19 7.17 4.83 16.09
C LEU A 19 8.58 5.44 16.17
N ALA A 20 8.87 6.22 17.22
CA ALA A 20 10.19 6.78 17.44
C ALA A 20 11.28 5.71 17.61
N GLN A 21 10.99 4.61 18.30
CA GLN A 21 11.94 3.48 18.43
C GLN A 21 12.15 2.77 17.10
N CYS A 22 11.10 2.55 16.31
CA CYS A 22 11.23 2.00 14.96
C CYS A 22 12.12 2.90 14.11
N GLU A 23 11.86 4.21 14.07
CA GLU A 23 12.63 5.17 13.29
C GLU A 23 14.10 5.21 13.71
N SER A 24 14.38 5.19 15.02
CA SER A 24 15.77 5.18 15.52
C SER A 24 16.57 3.96 15.07
N ARG A 25 15.90 2.79 14.93
CA ARG A 25 16.53 1.52 14.51
C ARG A 25 16.60 1.37 12.99
N LEU A 26 15.60 1.89 12.27
CA LEU A 26 15.40 1.65 10.82
C LEU A 26 15.76 2.86 9.94
N LYS A 27 15.97 4.04 10.51
CA LYS A 27 16.55 5.24 9.86
C LYS A 27 15.93 5.57 8.50
N GLY A 28 14.67 5.95 8.49
CA GLY A 28 13.93 6.36 7.29
C GLY A 28 13.35 5.20 6.47
N GLN A 29 13.48 3.95 6.94
CA GLN A 29 12.85 2.80 6.30
C GLN A 29 11.48 2.44 6.91
N VAL A 30 10.96 3.26 7.79
CA VAL A 30 9.66 3.09 8.43
C VAL A 30 8.88 4.39 8.39
N SER A 31 7.58 4.31 8.15
CA SER A 31 6.68 5.46 8.18
C SER A 31 5.30 5.07 8.70
N PRO A 32 4.56 6.02 9.31
CA PRO A 32 3.15 5.84 9.56
C PRO A 32 2.39 5.83 8.23
N GLU A 33 1.41 4.94 8.12
CA GLU A 33 0.52 4.78 6.97
C GLU A 33 -0.77 5.61 7.14
N PHE A 34 -1.71 5.50 6.19
CA PHE A 34 -2.99 6.21 6.23
C PHE A 34 -3.74 5.98 7.54
N LEU A 35 -3.90 4.73 7.96
CA LEU A 35 -4.49 4.43 9.26
C LEU A 35 -3.42 4.38 10.35
N GLN A 36 -3.71 5.00 11.50
CA GLN A 36 -2.78 5.07 12.64
C GLN A 36 -2.43 3.69 13.24
N CYS A 37 -3.20 2.64 12.94
CA CYS A 37 -2.90 1.26 13.29
C CYS A 37 -1.96 0.55 12.31
N GLN A 38 -1.45 1.24 11.29
CA GLN A 38 -0.60 0.67 10.26
C GLN A 38 0.80 1.28 10.30
N ILE A 39 1.78 0.45 10.00
CA ILE A 39 3.17 0.86 9.79
C ILE A 39 3.59 0.37 8.42
N GLU A 40 4.12 1.27 7.62
CA GLU A 40 4.76 0.97 6.36
C GLU A 40 6.26 0.80 6.56
N VAL A 41 6.86 -0.17 5.88
CA VAL A 41 8.30 -0.36 5.82
C VAL A 41 8.76 -0.45 4.38
N GLY A 42 9.86 0.24 4.05
CA GLY A 42 10.47 0.25 2.73
C GLY A 42 11.89 -0.33 2.76
N THR A 43 12.20 -1.23 1.84
CA THR A 43 13.58 -1.68 1.66
C THR A 43 14.42 -0.56 1.04
N ARG A 44 15.72 -0.65 1.19
CA ARG A 44 16.65 0.07 0.31
C ARG A 44 16.60 -0.53 -1.09
N VAL A 45 17.24 0.13 -2.04
CA VAL A 45 17.42 -0.43 -3.38
C VAL A 45 18.22 -1.72 -3.27
N CYS A 46 17.63 -2.82 -3.72
CA CYS A 46 18.20 -4.17 -3.70
C CYS A 46 18.59 -4.58 -5.10
N LYS A 47 19.78 -5.17 -5.26
CA LYS A 47 20.26 -5.68 -6.56
C LYS A 47 19.77 -7.09 -6.86
N THR A 48 19.38 -7.83 -5.83
CA THR A 48 18.94 -9.23 -5.95
C THR A 48 17.70 -9.51 -5.09
N LEU A 49 16.94 -10.53 -5.45
CA LEU A 49 15.82 -11.02 -4.63
C LEU A 49 16.30 -11.52 -3.26
N GLY A 50 17.53 -12.03 -3.16
CA GLY A 50 18.12 -12.45 -1.88
C GLY A 50 18.33 -11.26 -0.93
N GLU A 51 18.83 -10.15 -1.45
CA GLU A 51 18.95 -8.89 -0.69
C GLU A 51 17.59 -8.37 -0.25
N ALA A 52 16.62 -8.30 -1.16
CA ALA A 52 15.26 -7.83 -0.85
C ALA A 52 14.60 -8.69 0.26
N ARG A 53 14.76 -10.01 0.19
CA ARG A 53 14.28 -10.93 1.22
C ARG A 53 14.95 -10.68 2.56
N GLY A 54 16.28 -10.48 2.58
CA GLY A 54 17.05 -10.18 3.79
C GLY A 54 16.61 -8.87 4.43
N GLU A 55 16.47 -7.81 3.63
CA GLU A 55 15.98 -6.50 4.08
C GLU A 55 14.57 -6.60 4.67
N LEU A 56 13.62 -7.21 3.96
CA LEU A 56 12.25 -7.37 4.47
C LEU A 56 12.20 -8.19 5.76
N ALA A 57 12.99 -9.26 5.86
CA ALA A 57 13.07 -10.05 7.09
C ALA A 57 13.61 -9.23 8.27
N TYR A 58 14.63 -8.41 8.04
CA TYR A 58 15.19 -7.50 9.04
C TYR A 58 14.18 -6.44 9.49
N LEU A 59 13.55 -5.74 8.53
CA LEU A 59 12.53 -4.72 8.81
C LEU A 59 11.37 -5.29 9.62
N ARG A 60 10.80 -6.41 9.18
CA ARG A 60 9.69 -7.08 9.88
C ARG A 60 10.08 -7.53 11.29
N LYS A 61 11.26 -8.14 11.45
CA LYS A 61 11.76 -8.56 12.76
C LYS A 61 11.93 -7.38 13.71
N THR A 62 12.47 -6.26 13.22
CA THR A 62 12.69 -5.06 14.02
C THR A 62 11.38 -4.46 14.49
N VAL A 63 10.41 -4.27 13.55
CA VAL A 63 9.09 -3.74 13.92
C VAL A 63 8.35 -4.69 14.86
N ALA A 64 8.45 -6.01 14.63
CA ALA A 64 7.80 -7.01 15.50
C ALA A 64 8.37 -6.98 16.92
N GLN A 65 9.69 -6.83 17.08
CA GLN A 65 10.33 -6.73 18.38
C GLN A 65 9.90 -5.46 19.12
N VAL A 66 9.92 -4.31 18.42
CA VAL A 66 9.48 -3.05 19.04
C VAL A 66 8.00 -3.11 19.40
N ALA A 67 7.14 -3.66 18.55
CA ALA A 67 5.72 -3.85 18.86
C ALA A 67 5.53 -4.73 20.11
N HIS A 68 6.27 -5.84 20.20
CA HIS A 68 6.23 -6.73 21.37
C HIS A 68 6.61 -6.02 22.67
N ASP A 69 7.63 -5.17 22.64
CA ASP A 69 8.07 -4.38 23.80
C ASP A 69 6.97 -3.40 24.28
N HIS A 70 5.97 -3.11 23.42
CA HIS A 70 4.79 -2.28 23.73
C HIS A 70 3.51 -3.10 23.96
N GLY A 71 3.59 -4.43 24.14
CA GLY A 71 2.43 -5.29 24.32
C GLY A 71 1.60 -5.52 23.06
N LEU A 72 2.16 -5.20 21.89
CA LEU A 72 1.51 -5.31 20.58
C LEU A 72 2.10 -6.46 19.75
N ALA A 73 1.39 -6.84 18.71
CA ALA A 73 1.88 -7.74 17.67
C ALA A 73 1.65 -7.13 16.28
N ILE A 74 2.37 -7.64 15.28
CA ILE A 74 2.16 -7.25 13.88
C ILE A 74 1.41 -8.33 13.11
N VAL A 75 0.52 -7.90 12.23
CA VAL A 75 -0.17 -8.76 11.27
C VAL A 75 0.13 -8.27 9.86
N ALA A 76 0.70 -9.15 9.02
CA ALA A 76 0.92 -8.92 7.61
C ALA A 76 -0.15 -9.69 6.81
N ALA A 77 -1.32 -9.11 6.69
CA ALA A 77 -2.45 -9.63 5.93
C ALA A 77 -3.09 -8.47 5.16
N SER A 78 -3.71 -8.77 4.02
CA SER A 78 -4.29 -7.72 3.18
C SER A 78 -5.53 -7.05 3.79
N THR A 79 -6.27 -7.74 4.67
CA THR A 79 -7.34 -7.17 5.50
C THR A 79 -7.25 -7.71 6.92
N HIS A 80 -7.76 -6.93 7.89
CA HIS A 80 -7.98 -7.49 9.23
C HIS A 80 -9.30 -8.28 9.25
N PRO A 81 -9.33 -9.52 9.79
CA PRO A 81 -10.47 -10.41 9.65
C PRO A 81 -11.80 -9.90 10.24
N PHE A 82 -11.76 -9.17 11.35
CA PHE A 82 -12.96 -8.81 12.11
C PHE A 82 -13.01 -7.37 12.61
N SER A 83 -12.02 -6.53 12.35
CA SER A 83 -12.06 -5.12 12.73
C SER A 83 -13.11 -4.34 11.95
N LYS A 84 -13.62 -3.30 12.59
CA LYS A 84 -14.62 -2.40 12.01
C LYS A 84 -13.96 -1.09 11.61
N PRO A 85 -14.11 -0.64 10.37
CA PRO A 85 -13.54 0.62 9.90
C PRO A 85 -13.89 1.84 10.77
N SER A 86 -15.12 1.88 11.30
CA SER A 86 -15.61 2.99 12.12
C SER A 86 -14.89 3.19 13.48
N GLN A 87 -14.01 2.28 13.85
CA GLN A 87 -13.24 2.33 15.10
C GLN A 87 -11.80 2.82 14.89
N LEU A 88 -11.42 3.13 13.65
CA LEU A 88 -10.06 3.45 13.25
C LEU A 88 -9.95 4.91 12.82
N GLU A 89 -8.81 5.51 13.13
CA GLU A 89 -8.49 6.89 12.81
C GLU A 89 -7.40 6.96 11.75
N HIS A 90 -7.48 7.98 10.90
CA HIS A 90 -6.41 8.25 9.94
C HIS A 90 -5.28 9.06 10.58
N THR A 91 -4.09 8.92 10.05
CA THR A 91 -2.91 9.67 10.49
C THR A 91 -3.09 11.14 10.14
N PRO A 92 -2.91 12.09 11.10
CA PRO A 92 -3.11 13.52 10.88
C PRO A 92 -1.98 14.09 10.01
N LYS A 93 -2.14 14.01 8.70
CA LYS A 93 -1.29 14.60 7.67
C LYS A 93 -2.19 15.29 6.65
N GLU A 94 -1.83 16.48 6.21
CA GLU A 94 -2.60 17.28 5.25
C GLU A 94 -3.08 16.45 4.03
N ARG A 95 -2.19 15.65 3.44
CA ARG A 95 -2.52 14.73 2.34
C ARG A 95 -3.61 13.72 2.71
N TYR A 96 -3.62 13.21 3.94
CA TYR A 96 -4.59 12.22 4.40
C TYR A 96 -5.91 12.87 4.79
N ASP A 97 -5.86 14.07 5.37
CA ASP A 97 -7.04 14.87 5.68
C ASP A 97 -7.78 15.24 4.40
N GLN A 98 -7.04 15.64 3.35
CA GLN A 98 -7.60 15.93 2.03
C GLN A 98 -8.25 14.67 1.43
N LEU A 99 -7.55 13.53 1.44
CA LEU A 99 -8.09 12.26 0.94
C LEU A 99 -9.37 11.85 1.70
N ALA A 100 -9.39 12.03 3.02
CA ALA A 100 -10.56 11.74 3.85
C ALA A 100 -11.74 12.67 3.53
N ASN A 101 -11.49 13.94 3.22
CA ASN A 101 -12.50 14.90 2.83
C ASN A 101 -13.07 14.63 1.43
N ASP A 102 -12.22 14.27 0.48
CA ASP A 102 -12.62 14.05 -0.92
C ASP A 102 -13.40 12.74 -1.10
N LEU A 103 -12.99 11.68 -0.43
CA LEU A 103 -13.54 10.33 -0.64
C LEU A 103 -14.45 9.84 0.49
N GLN A 104 -14.56 10.60 1.61
CA GLN A 104 -15.53 10.36 2.68
C GLN A 104 -15.62 8.86 3.12
N GLU A 105 -16.80 8.25 2.93
CA GLU A 105 -17.06 6.87 3.35
C GLU A 105 -16.22 5.84 2.57
N VAL A 106 -15.82 6.13 1.35
CA VAL A 106 -15.00 5.22 0.53
C VAL A 106 -13.63 5.00 1.19
N VAL A 107 -12.97 6.08 1.59
CA VAL A 107 -11.64 5.99 2.22
C VAL A 107 -11.68 5.39 3.62
N ARG A 108 -12.81 5.54 4.34
CA ARG A 108 -13.00 4.90 5.65
C ARG A 108 -13.01 3.37 5.57
N GLN A 109 -13.32 2.81 4.41
CA GLN A 109 -13.29 1.35 4.19
C GLN A 109 -11.87 0.81 3.99
N LEU A 110 -10.83 1.65 3.84
CA LEU A 110 -9.46 1.23 3.51
C LEU A 110 -8.72 0.58 4.70
N VAL A 111 -9.37 -0.33 5.41
CA VAL A 111 -8.72 -1.20 6.41
C VAL A 111 -8.01 -2.34 5.69
N ILE A 112 -7.13 -1.98 4.80
CA ILE A 112 -6.40 -2.89 3.92
C ILE A 112 -4.90 -2.58 3.97
N SER A 113 -4.08 -3.57 3.66
CA SER A 113 -2.64 -3.40 3.45
C SER A 113 -2.25 -3.90 2.07
N GLY A 114 -1.31 -3.22 1.45
CA GLY A 114 -0.71 -3.61 0.19
C GLY A 114 0.78 -3.94 0.33
N MET A 115 1.38 -4.30 -0.79
CA MET A 115 2.82 -4.40 -0.95
C MET A 115 3.16 -3.87 -2.34
N HIS A 116 4.02 -2.86 -2.40
CA HIS A 116 4.52 -2.31 -3.65
C HIS A 116 5.87 -2.95 -3.97
N ILE A 117 6.10 -3.24 -5.23
CA ILE A 117 7.38 -3.74 -5.74
C ILE A 117 7.85 -2.78 -6.82
N HIS A 118 8.90 -2.01 -6.53
CA HIS A 118 9.51 -1.11 -7.49
C HIS A 118 10.61 -1.81 -8.26
N VAL A 119 10.46 -1.91 -9.58
CA VAL A 119 11.47 -2.44 -10.50
C VAL A 119 12.12 -1.29 -11.25
N GLY A 120 13.45 -1.09 -11.06
CA GLY A 120 14.21 -0.03 -11.71
C GLY A 120 14.29 -0.23 -13.22
N ILE A 121 13.79 0.75 -13.97
CA ILE A 121 13.79 0.77 -15.43
C ILE A 121 13.97 2.24 -15.84
N GLU A 122 15.18 2.60 -16.30
CA GLU A 122 15.53 3.99 -16.62
C GLU A 122 14.81 4.51 -17.87
N ASP A 123 14.61 3.65 -18.86
CA ASP A 123 13.96 4.00 -20.12
C ASP A 123 12.44 4.10 -19.94
N ASP A 124 11.89 5.28 -20.17
CA ASP A 124 10.47 5.59 -19.96
C ASP A 124 9.55 4.83 -20.92
N ASP A 125 9.94 4.68 -22.19
CA ASP A 125 9.15 3.95 -23.19
C ASP A 125 9.15 2.45 -22.89
N LEU A 126 10.31 1.87 -22.53
CA LEU A 126 10.39 0.48 -22.07
C LEU A 126 9.54 0.25 -20.80
N ARG A 127 9.54 1.21 -19.87
CA ARG A 127 8.74 1.12 -18.65
C ARG A 127 7.24 1.10 -18.96
N THR A 128 6.79 1.92 -19.93
CA THR A 128 5.41 1.96 -20.41
C THR A 128 5.01 0.70 -21.15
N ASP A 129 5.85 0.21 -22.02
CA ASP A 129 5.62 -1.06 -22.75
C ASP A 129 5.52 -2.25 -21.78
N LEU A 130 6.43 -2.35 -20.82
CA LEU A 130 6.40 -3.40 -19.79
C LEU A 130 5.16 -3.28 -18.88
N MET A 131 4.65 -2.09 -18.62
CA MET A 131 3.38 -1.91 -17.90
C MET A 131 2.24 -2.65 -18.62
N GLY A 132 2.12 -2.47 -19.93
CA GLY A 132 1.14 -3.17 -20.76
C GLY A 132 1.33 -4.69 -20.74
N GLN A 133 2.57 -5.17 -20.94
CA GLN A 133 2.87 -6.60 -21.00
C GLN A 133 2.68 -7.30 -19.64
N VAL A 134 3.14 -6.71 -18.54
CA VAL A 134 3.05 -7.28 -17.18
C VAL A 134 1.61 -7.32 -16.69
N SER A 135 0.74 -6.44 -17.17
CA SER A 135 -0.69 -6.46 -16.82
C SER A 135 -1.33 -7.83 -17.02
N TYR A 136 -0.88 -8.60 -18.03
CA TYR A 136 -1.33 -9.97 -18.27
C TYR A 136 -0.99 -10.93 -17.11
N ILE A 137 0.08 -10.66 -16.35
CA ILE A 137 0.57 -11.54 -15.28
C ILE A 137 -0.06 -11.18 -13.92
N LEU A 138 -0.65 -9.98 -13.76
CA LEU A 138 -1.20 -9.50 -12.48
C LEU A 138 -2.21 -10.46 -11.84
N PRO A 139 -3.14 -11.12 -12.58
CA PRO A 139 -4.03 -12.11 -11.97
C PRO A 139 -3.28 -13.30 -11.33
N HIS A 140 -2.14 -13.70 -11.88
CA HIS A 140 -1.30 -14.76 -11.31
C HIS A 140 -0.61 -14.29 -10.03
N ILE A 141 -0.08 -13.06 -10.03
CA ILE A 141 0.51 -12.44 -8.84
C ILE A 141 -0.55 -12.32 -7.75
N LEU A 142 -1.77 -11.89 -8.08
CA LEU A 142 -2.89 -11.84 -7.16
C LEU A 142 -3.18 -13.23 -6.55
N ALA A 143 -3.21 -14.29 -7.36
CA ALA A 143 -3.45 -15.64 -6.88
C ALA A 143 -2.42 -16.10 -5.83
N PHE A 144 -1.14 -15.73 -5.99
CA PHE A 144 -0.07 -16.02 -5.03
C PHE A 144 -0.07 -15.12 -3.79
N SER A 145 -0.61 -13.90 -3.87
CA SER A 145 -0.58 -12.89 -2.80
C SER A 145 -1.87 -12.83 -1.97
N THR A 146 -2.84 -13.70 -2.22
CA THR A 146 -4.13 -13.71 -1.51
C THR A 146 -3.96 -13.91 0.00
N SER A 147 -4.54 -13.01 0.80
CA SER A 147 -4.48 -13.10 2.28
C SER A 147 -5.65 -12.39 2.97
N SER A 148 -6.81 -12.29 2.31
CA SER A 148 -7.97 -11.53 2.82
C SER A 148 -9.32 -12.22 2.57
N PRO A 149 -9.51 -13.46 3.05
CA PRO A 149 -10.79 -14.16 2.87
C PRO A 149 -11.88 -13.67 3.84
N PHE A 150 -11.50 -12.94 4.88
CA PHE A 150 -12.43 -12.49 5.91
C PHE A 150 -12.52 -10.96 5.95
N TRP A 151 -13.75 -10.47 6.16
CA TRP A 151 -14.05 -9.04 6.31
C TRP A 151 -15.16 -8.83 7.34
N ARG A 152 -14.92 -7.97 8.34
CA ARG A 152 -15.89 -7.64 9.40
C ARG A 152 -16.48 -8.88 10.09
N GLY A 153 -15.65 -9.88 10.35
CA GLY A 153 -16.03 -11.12 11.01
C GLY A 153 -16.76 -12.15 10.12
N ARG A 154 -16.82 -11.93 8.82
CA ARG A 154 -17.50 -12.82 7.88
C ARG A 154 -16.54 -13.41 6.86
N ASN A 155 -16.75 -14.67 6.50
CA ASN A 155 -16.13 -15.26 5.31
C ASN A 155 -16.79 -14.63 4.07
N THR A 156 -15.99 -13.99 3.22
CA THR A 156 -16.48 -13.28 2.04
C THR A 156 -16.70 -14.18 0.81
N GLY A 157 -16.19 -15.42 0.85
CA GLY A 157 -16.12 -16.31 -0.31
C GLY A 157 -14.97 -16.03 -1.28
N LEU A 158 -14.28 -14.88 -1.12
CA LEU A 158 -13.13 -14.48 -1.94
C LEU A 158 -11.82 -14.79 -1.20
N LYS A 159 -10.74 -15.05 -1.93
CA LYS A 159 -9.40 -15.23 -1.35
C LYS A 159 -8.69 -13.89 -1.14
N SER A 160 -9.06 -12.87 -1.90
CA SER A 160 -8.57 -11.49 -1.80
C SER A 160 -9.73 -10.49 -1.82
N TYR A 161 -10.41 -10.33 -0.69
CA TYR A 161 -11.45 -9.29 -0.54
C TYR A 161 -10.86 -7.87 -0.57
N ARG A 162 -9.54 -7.74 -0.30
CA ARG A 162 -8.82 -6.48 -0.44
C ARG A 162 -9.09 -5.79 -1.78
N ILE A 163 -9.08 -6.56 -2.87
CA ILE A 163 -9.32 -6.00 -4.22
C ILE A 163 -10.72 -5.36 -4.30
N SER A 164 -11.76 -6.05 -3.79
CA SER A 164 -13.13 -5.48 -3.78
C SER A 164 -13.24 -4.18 -2.96
N VAL A 165 -12.42 -4.02 -1.90
CA VAL A 165 -12.36 -2.76 -1.15
C VAL A 165 -11.60 -1.70 -1.94
N TRP A 166 -10.49 -2.08 -2.57
CA TRP A 166 -9.63 -1.18 -3.35
C TRP A 166 -10.35 -0.66 -4.60
N ASP A 167 -11.13 -1.49 -5.28
CA ASP A 167 -11.92 -1.11 -6.47
C ASP A 167 -13.00 -0.06 -6.20
N GLY A 168 -13.32 0.18 -4.92
CA GLY A 168 -14.16 1.31 -4.51
C GLY A 168 -13.47 2.67 -4.64
N MET A 169 -12.14 2.69 -4.75
CA MET A 169 -11.36 3.91 -4.98
C MET A 169 -11.34 4.28 -6.45
N PRO A 170 -11.33 5.58 -6.79
CA PRO A 170 -11.21 6.01 -8.18
C PRO A 170 -9.83 5.67 -8.76
N ARG A 171 -9.76 5.45 -10.06
CA ARG A 171 -8.51 5.25 -10.82
C ARG A 171 -7.65 4.08 -10.32
N THR A 172 -8.31 3.01 -9.87
CA THR A 172 -7.73 1.72 -9.50
C THR A 172 -7.92 0.70 -10.63
N GLY A 173 -7.45 -0.53 -10.45
CA GLY A 173 -7.56 -1.62 -11.42
C GLY A 173 -6.41 -1.63 -12.42
N LEU A 174 -6.64 -2.28 -13.55
CA LEU A 174 -5.63 -2.39 -14.61
C LEU A 174 -5.43 -1.04 -15.33
N PRO A 175 -4.19 -0.70 -15.73
CA PRO A 175 -3.93 0.48 -16.55
C PRO A 175 -4.54 0.33 -17.93
N GLU A 176 -4.73 1.47 -18.60
CA GLU A 176 -4.96 1.49 -20.04
C GLU A 176 -3.67 1.15 -20.80
N TYR A 177 -3.79 0.77 -22.05
CA TYR A 177 -2.65 0.53 -22.92
C TYR A 177 -2.16 1.85 -23.54
N PHE A 178 -0.86 2.05 -23.56
CA PHE A 178 -0.21 3.21 -24.16
C PHE A 178 0.91 2.76 -25.11
N ASP A 179 0.96 3.34 -26.30
CA ASP A 179 2.00 3.04 -27.30
C ASP A 179 3.37 3.66 -26.96
N SER A 180 3.42 4.63 -26.05
CA SER A 180 4.64 5.31 -25.62
C SER A 180 4.47 6.02 -24.28
N PHE A 181 5.57 6.35 -23.62
CA PHE A 181 5.56 7.20 -22.43
C PHE A 181 4.94 8.60 -22.69
N GLY A 182 5.19 9.15 -23.89
CA GLY A 182 4.58 10.41 -24.28
C GLY A 182 3.05 10.35 -24.37
N GLU A 183 2.46 9.20 -24.69
CA GLU A 183 1.01 9.01 -24.66
C GLU A 183 0.50 8.88 -23.23
N TYR A 184 1.16 8.11 -22.39
CA TYR A 184 0.88 8.05 -20.94
C TYR A 184 0.92 9.45 -20.32
N GLN A 185 1.98 10.23 -20.62
CA GLN A 185 2.12 11.58 -20.09
C GLN A 185 0.98 12.50 -20.54
N ARG A 186 0.55 12.41 -21.80
CA ARG A 186 -0.63 13.16 -22.28
C ARG A 186 -1.92 12.78 -21.54
N HIS A 187 -2.09 11.50 -21.22
CA HIS A 187 -3.23 11.03 -20.41
C HIS A 187 -3.20 11.68 -19.02
N VAL A 188 -2.06 11.65 -18.34
CA VAL A 188 -1.86 12.33 -17.04
C VAL A 188 -2.16 13.82 -17.15
N ASP A 189 -1.61 14.49 -18.16
CA ASP A 189 -1.79 15.93 -18.39
C ASP A 189 -3.26 16.31 -18.59
N VAL A 190 -4.03 15.48 -19.28
CA VAL A 190 -5.49 15.69 -19.45
C VAL A 190 -6.20 15.63 -18.11
N LEU A 191 -5.90 14.65 -17.27
CA LEU A 191 -6.51 14.52 -15.94
C LEU A 191 -6.15 15.70 -15.04
N VAL A 192 -4.90 16.14 -15.07
CA VAL A 192 -4.43 17.31 -14.30
C VAL A 192 -5.11 18.60 -14.80
N LYS A 193 -5.13 18.84 -16.10
CA LYS A 193 -5.78 20.03 -16.69
C LYS A 193 -7.30 20.07 -16.45
N ALA A 194 -7.93 18.90 -16.39
CA ALA A 194 -9.35 18.78 -16.04
C ALA A 194 -9.62 18.93 -14.53
N GLY A 195 -8.59 19.08 -13.70
CA GLY A 195 -8.74 19.16 -12.24
C GLY A 195 -9.19 17.86 -11.57
N VAL A 196 -9.02 16.72 -12.25
CA VAL A 196 -9.41 15.39 -11.72
C VAL A 196 -8.36 14.86 -10.75
N ILE A 197 -7.10 15.17 -11.01
CA ILE A 197 -5.95 14.83 -10.15
C ILE A 197 -4.99 16.03 -10.05
N GLU A 198 -4.20 16.08 -9.00
CA GLU A 198 -3.13 17.06 -8.82
C GLU A 198 -1.88 16.67 -9.63
N ASP A 199 -1.54 15.39 -9.58
CA ASP A 199 -0.38 14.78 -10.23
C ASP A 199 -0.57 13.26 -10.42
N ALA A 200 0.38 12.59 -11.06
CA ALA A 200 0.33 11.16 -11.34
C ALA A 200 0.31 10.27 -10.07
N THR A 201 0.67 10.77 -8.90
CA THR A 201 0.59 10.01 -7.65
C THR A 201 -0.86 9.69 -7.24
N LYS A 202 -1.85 10.31 -7.88
CA LYS A 202 -3.29 10.07 -7.68
C LYS A 202 -3.86 9.02 -8.64
N ILE A 203 -3.03 8.41 -9.48
CA ILE A 203 -3.37 7.24 -10.29
C ILE A 203 -2.97 6.01 -9.49
N TRP A 204 -3.92 5.13 -9.19
CA TRP A 204 -3.73 3.99 -8.30
C TRP A 204 -3.93 2.64 -9.02
N TRP A 205 -3.56 2.57 -10.30
CA TRP A 205 -3.57 1.32 -11.04
C TRP A 205 -2.70 0.26 -10.36
N ASP A 206 -3.03 -0.99 -10.59
CA ASP A 206 -2.34 -2.15 -10.00
C ASP A 206 -0.90 -2.30 -10.50
N ILE A 207 -0.57 -1.68 -11.62
CA ILE A 207 0.78 -1.50 -12.15
C ILE A 207 0.86 -0.13 -12.84
N ARG A 208 1.92 0.63 -12.57
CA ARG A 208 2.08 1.99 -13.10
C ARG A 208 3.53 2.46 -13.05
N PRO A 209 3.93 3.42 -13.89
CA PRO A 209 5.19 4.13 -13.71
C PRO A 209 5.14 4.93 -12.41
N SER A 210 6.21 4.88 -11.62
CA SER A 210 6.32 5.73 -10.43
C SER A 210 6.58 7.18 -10.85
N ASP A 211 5.87 8.12 -10.23
CA ASP A 211 6.07 9.55 -10.43
C ASP A 211 7.39 10.06 -9.82
N ARG A 212 7.93 9.32 -8.84
CA ARG A 212 9.09 9.77 -8.04
C ARG A 212 10.40 9.10 -8.43
N TYR A 213 10.33 7.90 -8.98
CA TYR A 213 11.50 7.06 -9.25
C TYR A 213 11.44 6.49 -10.66
N PRO A 214 12.58 6.23 -11.30
CA PRO A 214 12.61 5.55 -12.59
C PRO A 214 12.28 4.06 -12.41
N THR A 215 11.07 3.77 -11.94
CA THR A 215 10.60 2.42 -11.65
C THR A 215 9.21 2.18 -12.19
N LEU A 216 8.94 0.91 -12.50
CA LEU A 216 7.59 0.37 -12.63
C LEU A 216 7.20 -0.22 -11.27
N GLU A 217 6.03 0.16 -10.73
CA GLU A 217 5.52 -0.33 -9.43
C GLU A 217 4.16 -1.00 -9.58
#